data_dd8df32ef9d14bbb17ec516c6ac24979
#
_entry.id   dd8df32ef9d14bbb17ec516c6ac24979
#
_cell.length_a   1.000
_cell.length_b   1.000
_cell.length_c   1.000
_cell.angle_alpha   90.00
_cell.angle_beta   90.00
_cell.angle_gamma   90.00
#
_symmetry.space_group_name_H-M   'P 1'
#
loop_
_entity.id
_entity.type
_entity.pdbx_description
1 polymer ?
#
loop_
_entity_poly.entity_id
_entity_poly.type
_entity_poly.pdbx_seq_one_letter_code
_entity_poly.pdbx_strand_id
1 'polypeptide(L)'
;NVNLSVDFTGGTTYQFEANYDDTDIDEVMASTILDVSRYQTFENSNSLIFRATENTQDKETEFLFYLSNKFDIPDADIDFQRVGPTFGDEITTKGLQALIIFLTLVVLLISYRYEFKYSLIALIALTHDLLLVFTIYVLLGLEITPSTVIALLTILGYSLYDTVILFDKLNDSIKSSKYSYLTDGSLNKTFNEVLMRSLNTSITSAIPIASLLFLGNYLGLSGTLSDFALPLFIGILSGTYSSIFVTVPFLAKIINK
;
A
#
# COMPACT_ATOMS: atom_id res chain seq x y z
N ASN A 1 12.04 -1.16 12.20
CA ASN A 1 11.25 -2.39 12.33
C ASN A 1 10.04 -2.32 11.42
N VAL A 2 9.66 -3.44 10.82
CA VAL A 2 8.42 -3.56 10.02
C VAL A 2 7.27 -3.79 11.00
N ASN A 3 6.23 -2.98 10.89
CA ASN A 3 5.06 -3.08 11.74
C ASN A 3 3.97 -3.86 10.99
N LEU A 4 3.75 -5.10 11.39
CA LEU A 4 2.67 -5.93 10.87
C LEU A 4 1.43 -5.78 11.77
N SER A 5 0.24 -5.78 11.17
CA SER A 5 -1.02 -5.75 11.92
C SER A 5 -1.26 -7.08 12.62
N VAL A 6 -2.19 -7.07 13.57
CA VAL A 6 -2.66 -8.30 14.23
C VAL A 6 -3.26 -9.32 13.25
N ASP A 7 -3.69 -8.87 12.09
CA ASP A 7 -4.16 -9.75 11.01
C ASP A 7 -3.08 -10.69 10.50
N PHE A 8 -1.80 -10.30 10.62
CA PHE A 8 -0.64 -11.12 10.23
C PHE A 8 0.00 -11.85 11.41
N THR A 9 -0.01 -11.21 12.59
CA THR A 9 0.69 -11.76 13.77
C THR A 9 -0.20 -12.59 14.67
N GLY A 10 -1.52 -12.52 14.47
CA GLY A 10 -2.50 -12.94 15.45
C GLY A 10 -2.61 -11.93 16.60
N GLY A 11 -3.75 -11.86 17.25
CA GLY A 11 -3.97 -10.97 18.38
C GLY A 11 -5.37 -10.39 18.39
N THR A 12 -5.54 -9.35 19.21
CA THR A 12 -6.84 -8.72 19.44
C THR A 12 -6.73 -7.21 19.25
N THR A 13 -7.71 -6.62 18.59
CA THR A 13 -7.86 -5.18 18.42
C THR A 13 -9.07 -4.70 19.19
N TYR A 14 -8.92 -3.59 19.92
CA TYR A 14 -9.97 -2.88 20.64
C TYR A 14 -10.03 -1.46 20.07
N GLN A 15 -11.15 -1.09 19.46
CA GLN A 15 -11.36 0.25 18.90
C GLN A 15 -12.61 0.88 19.51
N PHE A 16 -12.47 2.11 19.96
CA PHE A 16 -13.56 2.88 20.55
C PHE A 16 -13.30 4.37 20.48
N GLU A 17 -14.32 5.18 20.77
CA GLU A 17 -14.21 6.63 20.89
C GLU A 17 -14.33 7.03 22.35
N ALA A 18 -13.36 7.77 22.87
CA ALA A 18 -13.37 8.28 24.24
C ALA A 18 -12.57 9.57 24.35
N ASN A 19 -12.87 10.37 25.37
CA ASN A 19 -11.98 11.44 25.78
C ASN A 19 -10.80 10.82 26.54
N TYR A 20 -9.60 11.17 26.16
CA TYR A 20 -8.38 10.60 26.73
C TYR A 20 -7.30 11.66 26.89
N ASP A 21 -6.37 11.40 27.79
CA ASP A 21 -5.10 12.08 27.88
C ASP A 21 -3.92 11.09 27.72
N ASP A 22 -2.70 11.61 27.64
CA ASP A 22 -1.52 10.77 27.48
C ASP A 22 -1.31 9.83 28.67
N THR A 23 -1.76 10.23 29.88
CA THR A 23 -1.66 9.42 31.09
C THR A 23 -2.55 8.19 31.02
N ASP A 24 -3.75 8.34 30.45
CA ASP A 24 -4.68 7.21 30.25
C ASP A 24 -4.09 6.15 29.33
N ILE A 25 -3.44 6.60 28.25
CA ILE A 25 -2.78 5.70 27.29
C ILE A 25 -1.62 4.97 27.97
N ASP A 26 -0.78 5.69 28.71
CA ASP A 26 0.37 5.10 29.41
C ASP A 26 -0.08 4.05 30.44
N GLU A 27 -1.18 4.29 31.16
CA GLU A 27 -1.75 3.32 32.09
C GLU A 27 -2.27 2.06 31.38
N VAL A 28 -2.94 2.20 30.22
CA VAL A 28 -3.40 1.06 29.43
C VAL A 28 -2.22 0.25 28.89
N MET A 29 -1.19 0.93 28.39
CA MET A 29 0.04 0.29 27.90
C MET A 29 0.83 -0.42 28.99
N ALA A 30 0.78 0.09 30.24
CA ALA A 30 1.41 -0.52 31.41
C ALA A 30 0.54 -1.60 32.08
N SER A 31 -0.67 -1.85 31.57
CA SER A 31 -1.58 -2.86 32.12
C SER A 31 -0.96 -4.26 32.07
N THR A 32 -1.09 -4.99 33.18
CA THR A 32 -0.62 -6.40 33.28
C THR A 32 -1.69 -7.40 32.89
N ILE A 33 -2.92 -6.97 32.58
CA ILE A 33 -4.04 -7.83 32.20
C ILE A 33 -3.76 -8.49 30.84
N LEU A 34 -3.33 -7.65 29.88
CA LEU A 34 -3.03 -8.06 28.53
C LEU A 34 -1.73 -7.37 28.06
N ASP A 35 -0.94 -8.06 27.26
CA ASP A 35 0.26 -7.49 26.64
C ASP A 35 -0.15 -6.62 25.43
N VAL A 36 -0.36 -5.33 25.71
CA VAL A 36 -0.70 -4.33 24.67
C VAL A 36 0.56 -3.98 23.90
N SER A 37 0.65 -4.46 22.70
CA SER A 37 1.84 -4.29 21.83
C SER A 37 1.90 -2.89 21.21
N ARG A 38 0.75 -2.26 21.00
CA ARG A 38 0.64 -0.96 20.30
C ARG A 38 -0.68 -0.26 20.56
N TYR A 39 -0.64 1.07 20.44
CA TYR A 39 -1.83 1.91 20.36
C TYR A 39 -1.76 2.84 19.15
N GLN A 40 -2.91 3.37 18.76
CA GLN A 40 -3.06 4.40 17.73
C GLN A 40 -4.20 5.34 18.13
N THR A 41 -3.97 6.64 17.96
CA THR A 41 -4.92 7.70 18.30
C THR A 41 -5.30 8.50 17.07
N PHE A 42 -6.56 8.91 17.00
CA PHE A 42 -7.08 9.77 15.95
C PHE A 42 -7.71 10.99 16.61
N GLU A 43 -6.94 12.08 16.71
CA GLU A 43 -7.34 13.31 17.43
C GLU A 43 -8.65 13.92 16.93
N ASN A 44 -8.94 13.81 15.60
CA ASN A 44 -10.14 14.40 15.00
C ASN A 44 -11.44 13.67 15.39
N SER A 45 -11.38 12.41 15.72
CA SER A 45 -12.53 11.57 16.09
C SER A 45 -12.49 11.08 17.54
N ASN A 46 -11.49 11.48 18.31
CA ASN A 46 -11.23 10.92 19.65
C ASN A 46 -11.23 9.38 19.66
N SER A 47 -10.85 8.77 18.53
CA SER A 47 -10.83 7.31 18.40
C SER A 47 -9.50 6.76 18.88
N LEU A 48 -9.59 5.71 19.69
CA LEU A 48 -8.47 4.96 20.24
C LEU A 48 -8.49 3.54 19.69
N ILE A 49 -7.33 3.05 19.31
CA ILE A 49 -7.15 1.65 18.91
C ILE A 49 -6.02 1.07 19.74
N PHE A 50 -6.31 0.03 20.51
CA PHE A 50 -5.31 -0.77 21.21
C PHE A 50 -5.18 -2.14 20.54
N ARG A 51 -3.96 -2.59 20.33
CA ARG A 51 -3.66 -3.91 19.78
C ARG A 51 -2.85 -4.71 20.79
N ALA A 52 -3.35 -5.91 21.07
CA ALA A 52 -2.73 -6.82 22.02
C ALA A 52 -2.35 -8.12 21.33
N THR A 53 -1.29 -8.74 21.83
CA THR A 53 -0.88 -10.08 21.41
C THR A 53 -1.95 -11.11 21.75
N GLU A 54 -1.94 -12.25 21.05
CA GLU A 54 -2.89 -13.34 21.32
C GLU A 54 -2.85 -13.76 22.80
N ASN A 55 -4.05 -13.92 23.37
CA ASN A 55 -4.18 -14.32 24.76
C ASN A 55 -5.42 -15.25 24.96
N THR A 56 -5.66 -15.65 26.21
CA THR A 56 -6.86 -16.42 26.55
C THR A 56 -8.10 -15.54 26.50
N GLN A 57 -9.25 -16.13 26.12
CA GLN A 57 -10.52 -15.41 26.01
C GLN A 57 -10.94 -14.73 27.33
N ASP A 58 -10.58 -15.33 28.47
CA ASP A 58 -10.87 -14.75 29.79
C ASP A 58 -10.15 -13.42 30.00
N LYS A 59 -8.85 -13.34 29.65
CA LYS A 59 -8.07 -12.12 29.76
C LYS A 59 -8.50 -11.04 28.77
N GLU A 60 -8.89 -11.43 27.56
CA GLU A 60 -9.42 -10.51 26.56
C GLU A 60 -10.72 -9.86 27.02
N THR A 61 -11.60 -10.67 27.66
CA THR A 61 -12.84 -10.16 28.25
C THR A 61 -12.57 -9.27 29.47
N GLU A 62 -11.62 -9.67 30.32
CA GLU A 62 -11.20 -8.86 31.46
C GLU A 62 -10.65 -7.51 31.03
N PHE A 63 -9.84 -7.48 29.97
CA PHE A 63 -9.29 -6.24 29.41
C PHE A 63 -10.37 -5.36 28.78
N LEU A 64 -11.36 -5.94 28.11
CA LEU A 64 -12.51 -5.20 27.59
C LEU A 64 -13.27 -4.51 28.73
N PHE A 65 -13.56 -5.20 29.84
CA PHE A 65 -14.17 -4.59 31.01
C PHE A 65 -13.26 -3.52 31.65
N TYR A 66 -11.96 -3.72 31.66
CA TYR A 66 -11.02 -2.72 32.15
C TYR A 66 -11.11 -1.42 31.32
N LEU A 67 -11.09 -1.51 29.97
CA LEU A 67 -11.23 -0.37 29.08
C LEU A 67 -12.57 0.35 29.25
N SER A 68 -13.66 -0.41 29.31
CA SER A 68 -15.02 0.09 29.53
C SER A 68 -15.12 0.91 30.82
N ASN A 69 -14.59 0.40 31.93
CA ASN A 69 -14.60 1.10 33.21
C ASN A 69 -13.65 2.32 33.24
N LYS A 70 -12.47 2.21 32.60
CA LYS A 70 -11.46 3.29 32.62
C LYS A 70 -11.93 4.50 31.82
N PHE A 71 -12.54 4.28 30.66
CA PHE A 71 -12.99 5.35 29.77
C PHE A 71 -14.47 5.70 29.94
N ASP A 72 -15.18 5.06 30.86
CA ASP A 72 -16.62 5.26 31.13
C ASP A 72 -17.47 5.10 29.87
N ILE A 73 -17.20 4.03 29.10
CA ILE A 73 -17.90 3.68 27.86
C ILE A 73 -18.56 2.30 27.99
N PRO A 74 -19.76 2.09 27.39
CA PRO A 74 -20.38 0.78 27.37
C PRO A 74 -19.54 -0.25 26.61
N ASP A 75 -19.49 -1.50 27.07
CA ASP A 75 -18.79 -2.59 26.38
C ASP A 75 -19.23 -2.76 24.92
N ALA A 76 -20.50 -2.44 24.63
CA ALA A 76 -21.07 -2.53 23.30
C ALA A 76 -20.54 -1.47 22.31
N ASP A 77 -19.92 -0.39 22.82
CA ASP A 77 -19.34 0.67 22.01
C ASP A 77 -17.85 0.44 21.75
N ILE A 78 -17.27 -0.62 22.33
CA ILE A 78 -15.92 -1.08 22.02
C ILE A 78 -15.99 -2.11 20.89
N ASP A 79 -15.53 -1.74 19.72
CA ASP A 79 -15.37 -2.68 18.61
C ASP A 79 -14.17 -3.61 18.91
N PHE A 80 -14.50 -4.89 19.03
CA PHE A 80 -13.56 -5.93 19.44
C PHE A 80 -13.39 -6.94 18.31
N GLN A 81 -12.16 -7.03 17.80
CA GLN A 81 -11.82 -7.97 16.75
C GLN A 81 -10.67 -8.89 17.19
N ARG A 82 -10.92 -10.19 17.11
CA ARG A 82 -9.93 -11.22 17.38
C ARG A 82 -9.48 -11.91 16.10
N VAL A 83 -8.18 -12.02 15.92
CA VAL A 83 -7.55 -12.70 14.78
C VAL A 83 -6.68 -13.84 15.29
N GLY A 84 -7.00 -15.06 14.91
CA GLY A 84 -6.16 -16.21 15.25
C GLY A 84 -4.87 -16.24 14.41
N PRO A 85 -3.76 -16.81 14.93
CA PRO A 85 -2.45 -16.80 14.26
C PRO A 85 -2.47 -17.58 12.93
N THR A 86 -3.29 -18.62 12.81
CA THR A 86 -3.45 -19.39 11.57
C THR A 86 -4.01 -18.55 10.42
N PHE A 87 -4.81 -17.52 10.72
CA PHE A 87 -5.36 -16.61 9.73
C PHE A 87 -4.29 -15.69 9.17
N GLY A 88 -3.37 -15.18 10.00
CA GLY A 88 -2.25 -14.36 9.58
C GLY A 88 -1.30 -15.09 8.63
N ASP A 89 -0.95 -16.33 8.96
CA ASP A 89 -0.14 -17.19 8.10
C ASP A 89 -0.81 -17.46 6.75
N GLU A 90 -2.13 -17.67 6.75
CA GLU A 90 -2.90 -17.88 5.53
C GLU A 90 -2.90 -16.62 4.65
N ILE A 91 -3.17 -15.44 5.20
CA ILE A 91 -3.15 -14.16 4.46
C ILE A 91 -1.77 -13.90 3.88
N THR A 92 -0.71 -14.07 4.67
CA THR A 92 0.67 -13.87 4.20
C THR A 92 0.99 -14.79 3.03
N THR A 93 0.67 -16.07 3.16
CA THR A 93 0.91 -17.07 2.11
C THR A 93 0.12 -16.76 0.85
N LYS A 94 -1.17 -16.44 0.97
CA LYS A 94 -2.03 -16.08 -0.17
C LYS A 94 -1.60 -14.78 -0.82
N GLY A 95 -1.20 -13.77 -0.06
CA GLY A 95 -0.67 -12.51 -0.58
C GLY A 95 0.62 -12.70 -1.39
N LEU A 96 1.56 -13.51 -0.85
CA LEU A 96 2.80 -13.83 -1.56
C LEU A 96 2.53 -14.66 -2.83
N GLN A 97 1.64 -15.65 -2.77
CA GLN A 97 1.21 -16.40 -3.95
C GLN A 97 0.61 -15.50 -5.02
N ALA A 98 -0.29 -14.59 -4.63
CA ALA A 98 -0.90 -13.63 -5.55
C ALA A 98 0.16 -12.74 -6.22
N LEU A 99 1.15 -12.25 -5.47
CA LEU A 99 2.25 -11.46 -6.00
C LEU A 99 3.08 -12.25 -7.01
N ILE A 100 3.47 -13.48 -6.70
CA ILE A 100 4.27 -14.34 -7.60
C ILE A 100 3.48 -14.63 -8.88
N ILE A 101 2.20 -14.99 -8.77
CA ILE A 101 1.33 -15.24 -9.92
C ILE A 101 1.23 -13.98 -10.78
N PHE A 102 0.97 -12.83 -10.16
CA PHE A 102 0.87 -11.55 -10.86
C PHE A 102 2.16 -11.23 -11.64
N LEU A 103 3.33 -11.27 -10.99
CA LEU A 103 4.61 -10.98 -11.63
C LEU A 103 4.92 -11.97 -12.78
N THR A 104 4.57 -13.24 -12.60
CA THR A 104 4.73 -14.25 -13.65
C THR A 104 3.85 -13.94 -14.87
N LEU A 105 2.57 -13.59 -14.63
CA LEU A 105 1.66 -13.20 -15.72
C LEU A 105 2.14 -11.94 -16.45
N VAL A 106 2.69 -10.96 -15.72
CA VAL A 106 3.29 -9.76 -16.32
C VAL A 106 4.45 -10.11 -17.23
N VAL A 107 5.37 -10.97 -16.79
CA VAL A 107 6.50 -11.42 -17.61
C VAL A 107 6.01 -12.12 -18.86
N LEU A 108 5.05 -13.05 -18.73
CA LEU A 108 4.49 -13.78 -19.88
C LEU A 108 3.78 -12.84 -20.87
N LEU A 109 2.94 -11.93 -20.37
CA LEU A 109 2.19 -10.99 -21.20
C LEU A 109 3.13 -10.05 -21.99
N ILE A 110 4.11 -9.46 -21.31
CA ILE A 110 5.04 -8.53 -21.94
C ILE A 110 5.97 -9.27 -22.91
N SER A 111 6.46 -10.45 -22.53
CA SER A 111 7.32 -11.26 -23.42
C SER A 111 6.59 -11.78 -24.65
N TYR A 112 5.27 -12.02 -24.56
CA TYR A 112 4.45 -12.39 -25.70
C TYR A 112 4.24 -11.23 -26.68
N ARG A 113 4.05 -10.01 -26.17
CA ARG A 113 3.74 -8.82 -26.98
C ARG A 113 4.99 -8.10 -27.48
N TYR A 114 6.08 -8.13 -26.70
CA TYR A 114 7.35 -7.48 -26.95
C TYR A 114 8.51 -8.47 -26.79
N GLU A 115 9.74 -7.98 -26.78
CA GLU A 115 10.90 -8.80 -26.44
C GLU A 115 11.00 -9.03 -24.93
N PHE A 116 11.56 -10.16 -24.51
CA PHE A 116 11.78 -10.52 -23.08
C PHE A 116 12.52 -9.43 -22.28
N LYS A 117 13.37 -8.65 -22.95
CA LYS A 117 14.09 -7.53 -22.31
C LYS A 117 13.15 -6.46 -21.73
N TYR A 118 11.98 -6.24 -22.37
CA TYR A 118 10.98 -5.28 -21.87
C TYR A 118 10.32 -5.77 -20.59
N SER A 119 10.13 -7.08 -20.44
CA SER A 119 9.57 -7.62 -19.20
C SER A 119 10.53 -7.43 -18.01
N LEU A 120 11.83 -7.52 -18.22
CA LEU A 120 12.82 -7.23 -17.17
C LEU A 120 12.79 -5.76 -16.73
N ILE A 121 12.63 -4.83 -17.68
CA ILE A 121 12.51 -3.39 -17.34
C ILE A 121 11.22 -3.15 -16.55
N ALA A 122 10.10 -3.75 -16.97
CA ALA A 122 8.85 -3.64 -16.22
C ALA A 122 8.97 -4.19 -14.80
N LEU A 123 9.64 -5.34 -14.61
CA LEU A 123 9.88 -5.90 -13.29
C LEU A 123 10.73 -4.97 -12.41
N ILE A 124 11.75 -4.33 -12.97
CA ILE A 124 12.59 -3.35 -12.23
C ILE A 124 11.73 -2.17 -11.77
N ALA A 125 10.88 -1.62 -12.65
CA ALA A 125 9.99 -0.52 -12.31
C ALA A 125 8.98 -0.92 -11.22
N LEU A 126 8.32 -2.07 -11.36
CA LEU A 126 7.38 -2.60 -10.37
C LEU A 126 8.05 -2.87 -9.02
N THR A 127 9.26 -3.43 -9.02
CA THR A 127 10.04 -3.65 -7.79
C THR A 127 10.39 -2.33 -7.12
N HIS A 128 10.79 -1.33 -7.90
CA HIS A 128 11.05 0.03 -7.40
C HIS A 128 9.81 0.60 -6.70
N ASP A 129 8.63 0.49 -7.32
CA ASP A 129 7.39 1.02 -6.75
C ASP A 129 7.01 0.34 -5.43
N LEU A 130 7.11 -0.98 -5.37
CA LEU A 130 6.90 -1.73 -4.13
C LEU A 130 7.89 -1.31 -3.04
N LEU A 131 9.17 -1.22 -3.37
CA LEU A 131 10.20 -0.84 -2.41
C LEU A 131 10.01 0.59 -1.90
N LEU A 132 9.58 1.51 -2.76
CA LEU A 132 9.34 2.90 -2.38
C LEU A 132 8.16 2.99 -1.40
N VAL A 133 7.01 2.37 -1.71
CA VAL A 133 5.86 2.35 -0.80
C VAL A 133 6.23 1.69 0.52
N PHE A 134 6.87 0.53 0.48
CA PHE A 134 7.33 -0.18 1.66
C PHE A 134 8.28 0.65 2.52
N THR A 135 9.24 1.34 1.89
CA THR A 135 10.19 2.22 2.58
C THR A 135 9.49 3.35 3.31
N ILE A 136 8.50 4.00 2.65
CA ILE A 136 7.72 5.07 3.28
C ILE A 136 6.94 4.53 4.49
N TYR A 137 6.34 3.34 4.38
CA TYR A 137 5.62 2.69 5.48
C TYR A 137 6.52 2.45 6.69
N VAL A 138 7.73 1.90 6.44
CA VAL A 138 8.72 1.64 7.51
C VAL A 138 9.22 2.94 8.14
N LEU A 139 9.48 3.98 7.34
CA LEU A 139 9.98 5.27 7.85
C LEU A 139 8.93 6.01 8.69
N LEU A 140 7.67 5.95 8.30
CA LEU A 140 6.55 6.57 9.03
C LEU A 140 6.03 5.69 10.17
N GLY A 141 6.57 4.49 10.35
CA GLY A 141 6.11 3.54 11.37
C GLY A 141 4.68 3.04 11.15
N LEU A 142 4.18 3.11 9.90
CA LEU A 142 2.82 2.69 9.55
C LEU A 142 2.69 1.17 9.63
N GLU A 143 1.48 0.71 9.87
CA GLU A 143 1.17 -0.70 10.00
C GLU A 143 0.80 -1.29 8.64
N ILE A 144 1.37 -2.46 8.33
CA ILE A 144 1.01 -3.21 7.14
C ILE A 144 -0.17 -4.11 7.48
N THR A 145 -1.31 -3.84 6.84
CA THR A 145 -2.55 -4.60 6.98
C THR A 145 -2.84 -5.42 5.71
N PRO A 146 -3.80 -6.36 5.73
CA PRO A 146 -4.27 -7.01 4.51
C PRO A 146 -4.75 -6.02 3.44
N SER A 147 -5.39 -4.92 3.86
CA SER A 147 -5.79 -3.83 2.97
C SER A 147 -4.60 -3.18 2.27
N THR A 148 -3.48 -2.98 3.01
CA THR A 148 -2.21 -2.50 2.43
C THR A 148 -1.70 -3.45 1.35
N VAL A 149 -1.75 -4.77 1.58
CA VAL A 149 -1.30 -5.78 0.59
C VAL A 149 -2.17 -5.73 -0.67
N ILE A 150 -3.49 -5.61 -0.53
CA ILE A 150 -4.41 -5.46 -1.67
C ILE A 150 -4.10 -4.17 -2.45
N ALA A 151 -3.84 -3.07 -1.74
CA ALA A 151 -3.44 -1.81 -2.37
C ALA A 151 -2.13 -1.95 -3.13
N LEU A 152 -1.11 -2.62 -2.56
CA LEU A 152 0.16 -2.89 -3.24
C LEU A 152 -0.03 -3.67 -4.54
N LEU A 153 -0.83 -4.74 -4.54
CA LEU A 153 -1.15 -5.50 -5.76
C LEU A 153 -1.87 -4.63 -6.80
N THR A 154 -2.77 -3.74 -6.34
CA THR A 154 -3.49 -2.79 -7.22
C THR A 154 -2.53 -1.78 -7.86
N ILE A 155 -1.57 -1.25 -7.10
CA ILE A 155 -0.53 -0.32 -7.57
C ILE A 155 0.30 -0.97 -8.69
N LEU A 156 0.66 -2.24 -8.54
CA LEU A 156 1.42 -2.94 -9.58
C LEU A 156 0.69 -2.94 -10.92
N GLY A 157 -0.63 -3.17 -10.92
CA GLY A 157 -1.45 -3.11 -12.13
C GLY A 157 -1.51 -1.71 -12.72
N TYR A 158 -1.63 -0.69 -11.87
CA TYR A 158 -1.65 0.71 -12.28
C TYR A 158 -0.32 1.16 -12.90
N SER A 159 0.80 0.88 -12.23
CA SER A 159 2.16 1.21 -12.72
C SER A 159 2.49 0.48 -14.02
N LEU A 160 2.07 -0.78 -14.13
CA LEU A 160 2.25 -1.57 -15.35
C LEU A 160 1.55 -0.95 -16.56
N TYR A 161 0.37 -0.36 -16.36
CA TYR A 161 -0.39 0.27 -17.44
C TYR A 161 0.40 1.40 -18.10
N ASP A 162 0.99 2.30 -17.33
CA ASP A 162 1.82 3.40 -17.85
C ASP A 162 3.09 2.90 -18.54
N THR A 163 3.71 1.87 -17.96
CA THR A 163 4.91 1.22 -18.52
C THR A 163 4.61 0.57 -19.88
N VAL A 164 3.48 -0.13 -20.02
CA VAL A 164 3.07 -0.76 -21.28
C VAL A 164 2.77 0.26 -22.36
N ILE A 165 2.13 1.38 -22.00
CA ILE A 165 1.87 2.48 -22.94
C ILE A 165 3.18 3.09 -23.46
N LEU A 166 4.17 3.24 -22.59
CA LEU A 166 5.49 3.70 -22.98
C LEU A 166 6.13 2.74 -24.00
N PHE A 167 6.02 1.42 -23.75
CA PHE A 167 6.53 0.41 -24.67
C PHE A 167 5.81 0.45 -26.03
N ASP A 168 4.48 0.58 -26.05
CA ASP A 168 3.70 0.69 -27.28
C ASP A 168 4.12 1.93 -28.09
N LYS A 169 4.15 3.08 -27.47
CA LYS A 169 4.53 4.34 -28.12
C LYS A 169 5.94 4.31 -28.70
N LEU A 170 6.86 3.71 -27.95
CA LEU A 170 8.23 3.58 -28.41
C LEU A 170 8.32 2.62 -29.60
N ASN A 171 7.67 1.46 -29.53
CA ASN A 171 7.66 0.47 -30.61
C ASN A 171 7.03 1.05 -31.90
N ASP A 172 5.97 1.85 -31.76
CA ASP A 172 5.36 2.56 -32.90
C ASP A 172 6.31 3.62 -33.49
N SER A 173 7.06 4.32 -32.63
CA SER A 173 8.06 5.31 -33.09
C SER A 173 9.22 4.63 -33.84
N ILE A 174 9.67 3.47 -33.38
CA ILE A 174 10.69 2.67 -34.05
C ILE A 174 10.19 2.17 -35.43
N LYS A 175 8.97 1.65 -35.48
CA LYS A 175 8.38 1.13 -36.73
C LYS A 175 8.09 2.21 -37.76
N SER A 176 7.71 3.40 -37.33
CA SER A 176 7.40 4.55 -38.20
C SER A 176 8.65 5.30 -38.70
N SER A 177 9.77 5.13 -38.03
CA SER A 177 11.04 5.73 -38.43
C SER A 177 11.67 4.93 -39.57
N LYS A 178 11.93 5.56 -40.74
CA LYS A 178 12.67 4.96 -41.86
C LYS A 178 14.15 4.68 -41.50
N TYR A 179 14.62 5.14 -40.35
CA TYR A 179 15.97 4.96 -39.85
C TYR A 179 15.93 4.11 -38.59
N SER A 180 16.76 3.10 -38.54
CA SER A 180 16.90 2.12 -37.45
C SER A 180 17.31 2.72 -36.10
N TYR A 181 17.60 4.03 -36.06
CA TYR A 181 18.03 4.74 -34.86
C TYR A 181 17.09 5.90 -34.58
N LEU A 182 16.51 5.90 -33.39
CA LEU A 182 15.73 7.03 -32.90
C LEU A 182 16.68 8.22 -32.70
N THR A 183 16.42 9.30 -33.44
CA THR A 183 17.14 10.55 -33.17
C THR A 183 16.68 11.10 -31.82
N ASP A 184 17.57 11.79 -31.10
CA ASP A 184 17.27 12.37 -29.77
C ASP A 184 15.97 13.19 -29.75
N GLY A 185 15.65 13.87 -30.87
CA GLY A 185 14.43 14.67 -30.97
C GLY A 185 13.13 13.82 -31.04
N SER A 186 13.16 12.63 -31.62
CA SER A 186 11.97 11.76 -31.73
C SER A 186 11.69 11.06 -30.39
N LEU A 187 12.73 10.68 -29.66
CA LEU A 187 12.62 10.16 -28.32
C LEU A 187 12.00 11.18 -27.38
N ASN A 188 12.53 12.41 -27.37
CA ASN A 188 12.02 13.49 -26.52
C ASN A 188 10.54 13.81 -26.80
N LYS A 189 10.12 13.74 -28.06
CA LYS A 189 8.69 13.95 -28.40
C LYS A 189 7.81 12.84 -27.86
N THR A 190 8.20 11.58 -28.09
CA THR A 190 7.47 10.40 -27.57
C THR A 190 7.41 10.45 -26.05
N PHE A 191 8.49 10.87 -25.41
CA PHE A 191 8.57 11.09 -23.99
C PHE A 191 7.55 12.08 -23.47
N ASN A 192 7.51 13.29 -24.05
CA ASN A 192 6.61 14.35 -23.62
C ASN A 192 5.14 13.93 -23.79
N GLU A 193 4.81 13.18 -24.84
CA GLU A 193 3.45 12.67 -25.05
C GLU A 193 3.04 11.67 -23.96
N VAL A 194 3.94 10.73 -23.60
CA VAL A 194 3.67 9.75 -22.55
C VAL A 194 3.65 10.41 -21.18
N LEU A 195 4.57 11.33 -20.89
CA LEU A 195 4.63 12.08 -19.64
C LEU A 195 3.34 12.85 -19.36
N MET A 196 2.84 13.62 -20.33
CA MET A 196 1.60 14.37 -20.16
C MET A 196 0.40 13.45 -19.95
N ARG A 197 0.35 12.31 -20.61
CA ARG A 197 -0.69 11.31 -20.41
C ARG A 197 -0.61 10.68 -19.02
N SER A 198 0.56 10.24 -18.61
CA SER A 198 0.78 9.63 -17.28
C SER A 198 0.45 10.61 -16.15
N LEU A 199 0.87 11.87 -16.27
CA LEU A 199 0.52 12.91 -15.30
C LEU A 199 -1.00 13.13 -15.21
N ASN A 200 -1.69 13.26 -16.36
CA ASN A 200 -3.14 13.43 -16.36
C ASN A 200 -3.86 12.23 -15.74
N THR A 201 -3.44 11.00 -16.07
CA THR A 201 -4.02 9.78 -15.52
C THR A 201 -3.78 9.71 -14.01
N SER A 202 -2.58 10.05 -13.55
CA SER A 202 -2.24 10.03 -12.12
C SER A 202 -3.02 11.09 -11.33
N ILE A 203 -3.17 12.30 -11.86
CA ILE A 203 -3.97 13.36 -11.22
C ILE A 203 -5.43 12.91 -11.10
N THR A 204 -6.03 12.42 -12.19
CA THR A 204 -7.43 11.98 -12.18
C THR A 204 -7.67 10.79 -11.26
N SER A 205 -6.70 9.89 -11.09
CA SER A 205 -6.80 8.76 -10.17
C SER A 205 -6.47 9.14 -8.72
N ALA A 206 -5.56 10.10 -8.52
CA ALA A 206 -5.18 10.55 -7.18
C ALA A 206 -6.29 11.37 -6.49
N ILE A 207 -7.10 12.13 -7.23
CA ILE A 207 -8.16 12.97 -6.66
C ILE A 207 -9.19 12.16 -5.86
N PRO A 208 -9.82 11.08 -6.38
CA PRO A 208 -10.75 10.26 -5.60
C PRO A 208 -10.10 9.63 -4.37
N ILE A 209 -8.85 9.18 -4.50
CA ILE A 209 -8.12 8.52 -3.40
C ILE A 209 -7.74 9.53 -2.32
N ALA A 210 -7.27 10.72 -2.72
CA ALA A 210 -7.03 11.82 -1.78
C ALA A 210 -8.33 12.25 -1.08
N SER A 211 -9.46 12.29 -1.80
CA SER A 211 -10.77 12.57 -1.21
C SER A 211 -11.16 11.51 -0.19
N LEU A 212 -10.87 10.24 -0.46
CA LEU A 212 -11.12 9.13 0.46
C LEU A 212 -10.26 9.24 1.73
N LEU A 213 -8.98 9.60 1.59
CA LEU A 213 -8.08 9.85 2.72
C LEU A 213 -8.57 11.02 3.58
N PHE A 214 -8.96 12.13 2.94
CA PHE A 214 -9.44 13.32 3.64
C PHE A 214 -10.76 13.04 4.37
N LEU A 215 -11.74 12.45 3.69
CA LEU A 215 -13.04 12.12 4.26
C LEU A 215 -12.93 11.02 5.33
N GLY A 216 -12.10 10.00 5.10
CA GLY A 216 -11.85 8.94 6.07
C GLY A 216 -11.34 9.50 7.39
N ASN A 217 -10.40 10.43 7.32
CA ASN A 217 -9.84 11.09 8.50
C ASN A 217 -10.82 12.06 9.16
N TYR A 218 -11.62 12.78 8.35
CA TYR A 218 -12.61 13.74 8.86
C TYR A 218 -13.84 13.07 9.50
N LEU A 219 -14.27 11.93 8.97
CA LEU A 219 -15.46 11.18 9.45
C LEU A 219 -15.12 10.10 10.49
N GLY A 220 -13.87 9.99 10.94
CA GLY A 220 -13.46 8.95 11.87
C GLY A 220 -13.47 7.52 11.30
N LEU A 221 -13.66 7.37 10.00
CA LEU A 221 -13.62 6.08 9.28
C LEU A 221 -12.20 5.65 8.95
N SER A 222 -11.24 6.08 9.76
CA SER A 222 -9.81 6.09 9.45
C SER A 222 -9.12 4.73 9.48
N GLY A 223 -9.72 3.68 9.99
CA GLY A 223 -9.10 2.34 10.04
C GLY A 223 -8.82 1.75 8.65
N THR A 224 -9.64 0.81 8.24
CA THR A 224 -9.49 0.02 7.01
C THR A 224 -9.42 0.86 5.72
N LEU A 225 -10.15 1.99 5.69
CA LEU A 225 -10.18 2.88 4.51
C LEU A 225 -8.85 3.59 4.27
N SER A 226 -8.24 4.11 5.33
CA SER A 226 -6.93 4.77 5.26
C SER A 226 -5.82 3.77 4.96
N ASP A 227 -5.90 2.56 5.52
CA ASP A 227 -4.94 1.48 5.28
C ASP A 227 -4.91 1.00 3.82
N PHE A 228 -6.01 1.18 3.11
CA PHE A 228 -6.08 0.93 1.66
C PHE A 228 -5.68 2.16 0.84
N ALA A 229 -6.23 3.33 1.18
CA ALA A 229 -6.11 4.53 0.36
C ALA A 229 -4.71 5.15 0.40
N LEU A 230 -4.03 5.11 1.57
CA LEU A 230 -2.71 5.72 1.72
C LEU A 230 -1.62 5.02 0.88
N PRO A 231 -1.44 3.69 0.94
CA PRO A 231 -0.47 3.02 0.08
C PRO A 231 -0.82 3.19 -1.40
N LEU A 232 -2.10 3.18 -1.74
CA LEU A 232 -2.57 3.39 -3.11
C LEU A 232 -2.21 4.78 -3.61
N PHE A 233 -2.39 5.82 -2.80
CA PHE A 233 -2.00 7.20 -3.14
C PHE A 233 -0.49 7.33 -3.36
N ILE A 234 0.32 6.82 -2.44
CA ILE A 234 1.78 6.82 -2.56
C ILE A 234 2.21 6.04 -3.80
N GLY A 235 1.58 4.89 -4.05
CA GLY A 235 1.90 4.03 -5.17
C GLY A 235 1.57 4.62 -6.54
N ILE A 236 0.48 5.38 -6.66
CA ILE A 236 0.16 6.12 -7.90
C ILE A 236 1.26 7.16 -8.20
N LEU A 237 1.71 7.89 -7.19
CA LEU A 237 2.79 8.86 -7.34
C LEU A 237 4.11 8.17 -7.71
N SER A 238 4.43 7.05 -7.04
CA SER A 238 5.60 6.24 -7.35
C SER A 238 5.57 5.69 -8.78
N GLY A 239 4.45 5.08 -9.19
CA GLY A 239 4.28 4.49 -10.52
C GLY A 239 4.39 5.52 -11.64
N THR A 240 3.87 6.74 -11.42
CA THR A 240 4.06 7.86 -12.35
C THR A 240 5.54 8.24 -12.48
N TYR A 241 6.24 8.30 -11.34
CA TYR A 241 7.65 8.60 -11.33
C TYR A 241 8.47 7.48 -12.01
N SER A 242 8.23 6.22 -11.64
CA SER A 242 9.03 5.08 -12.11
C SER A 242 8.83 4.79 -13.59
N SER A 243 7.60 4.92 -14.11
CA SER A 243 7.32 4.74 -15.54
C SER A 243 8.13 5.69 -16.43
N ILE A 244 8.47 6.88 -15.93
CA ILE A 244 9.22 7.90 -16.65
C ILE A 244 10.71 7.83 -16.32
N PHE A 245 11.06 7.97 -15.04
CA PHE A 245 12.44 8.18 -14.61
C PHE A 245 13.23 6.88 -14.38
N VAL A 246 12.55 5.75 -14.21
CA VAL A 246 13.18 4.45 -14.09
C VAL A 246 13.11 3.70 -15.42
N THR A 247 11.92 3.53 -15.99
CA THR A 247 11.73 2.71 -17.19
C THR A 247 12.48 3.26 -18.40
N VAL A 248 12.46 4.56 -18.61
CA VAL A 248 13.01 5.19 -19.78
C VAL A 248 14.53 5.07 -19.92
N PRO A 249 15.36 5.37 -18.91
CA PRO A 249 16.80 5.20 -19.01
C PRO A 249 17.21 3.75 -19.31
N PHE A 250 16.51 2.77 -18.72
CA PHE A 250 16.76 1.36 -19.01
C PHE A 250 16.38 1.01 -20.44
N LEU A 251 15.27 1.55 -20.94
CA LEU A 251 14.81 1.35 -22.29
C LEU A 251 15.79 1.96 -23.32
N ALA A 252 16.21 3.19 -23.12
CA ALA A 252 17.21 3.87 -23.97
C ALA A 252 18.52 3.07 -24.07
N LYS A 253 18.96 2.44 -22.98
CA LYS A 253 20.16 1.60 -22.95
C LYS A 253 20.02 0.29 -23.74
N ILE A 254 18.80 -0.25 -23.87
CA ILE A 254 18.54 -1.47 -24.63
C ILE A 254 18.47 -1.17 -26.12
N ILE A 255 17.88 -0.03 -26.50
CA ILE A 255 17.68 0.36 -27.90
C ILE A 255 19.01 0.79 -28.56
N ASN A 256 19.90 1.41 -27.78
CA ASN A 256 21.20 1.85 -28.27
C ASN A 256 22.27 0.74 -28.35
N LYS A 257 21.90 -0.50 -28.04
CA LYS A 257 22.72 -1.70 -28.25
C LYS A 257 22.22 -2.52 -29.44
#